data_0114426ebf81304f0290a8702ee13aef
#
_entry.id   0114426ebf81304f0290a8702ee13aef
#
_cell.length_a   1.000
_cell.length_b   1.000
_cell.length_c   1.000
_cell.angle_alpha   90.00
_cell.angle_beta   90.00
_cell.angle_gamma   90.00
#
_symmetry.space_group_name_H-M   'P 1'
#
loop_
_entity.id
_entity.type
_entity.pdbx_description
1 polymer ?
#
loop_
_entity_poly.entity_id
_entity_poly.type
_entity_poly.pdbx_seq_one_letter_code
_entity_poly.pdbx_strand_id
1 'polypeptide(L)'
;MSLKLFRSTGFHSILTPGEARLALHPGWAVAAVAGWVGIACNAWLWQALVGMGSLLPAIAASIGIAGAVGFFLSVFGWRRTFKPAATFALLGSALLSGGVWTQTIPPTSLVDDATRISALLPAWASLFSWQVPILLVLLGGLPVLWLWNTQLRRLSGPAQLRSNLGGIFLWFFVASVGFALLGRLAAA
;
A
#
# COMPACT_ATOMS: atom_id res chain seq x y z
N MET A 1 26.68 30.08 19.91
CA MET A 1 26.39 29.99 18.45
C MET A 1 26.64 28.60 17.81
N SER A 2 27.20 27.65 18.51
CA SER A 2 27.69 26.36 17.97
C SER A 2 26.69 25.19 17.97
N LEU A 3 25.66 25.21 18.80
CA LEU A 3 24.78 24.07 19.02
C LEU A 3 23.73 23.82 17.91
N LYS A 4 23.42 24.83 17.07
CA LYS A 4 22.46 24.66 15.97
C LYS A 4 23.01 23.88 14.77
N LEU A 5 24.32 23.91 14.55
CA LEU A 5 24.97 23.19 13.42
C LEU A 5 24.96 21.69 13.66
N PHE A 6 25.12 21.24 14.90
CA PHE A 6 25.10 19.80 15.23
C PHE A 6 23.70 19.17 15.21
N ARG A 7 22.65 19.95 15.43
CA ARG A 7 21.28 19.47 15.32
C ARG A 7 20.84 19.13 13.88
N SER A 8 21.49 19.75 12.88
CA SER A 8 21.16 19.54 11.48
C SER A 8 21.91 18.37 10.83
N THR A 9 22.99 17.89 11.44
CA THR A 9 23.89 16.89 10.87
C THR A 9 23.63 15.46 11.32
N GLY A 10 22.57 15.18 12.08
CA GLY A 10 22.23 13.83 12.52
C GLY A 10 23.09 13.29 13.67
N PHE A 11 24.04 14.04 14.18
CA PHE A 11 24.87 13.64 15.33
C PHE A 11 24.07 13.40 16.62
N HIS A 12 22.84 13.89 16.68
CA HIS A 12 21.95 13.66 17.83
C HIS A 12 21.61 12.18 18.00
N SER A 13 21.65 11.39 16.94
CA SER A 13 21.40 9.93 16.99
C SER A 13 22.59 9.14 17.55
N ILE A 14 23.80 9.71 17.54
CA ILE A 14 25.01 9.09 18.10
C ILE A 14 25.10 9.33 19.61
N LEU A 15 24.54 10.44 20.07
CA LEU A 15 24.60 10.86 21.49
C LEU A 15 23.44 10.30 22.33
N THR A 16 22.38 9.79 21.72
CA THR A 16 21.28 9.10 22.40
C THR A 16 21.16 7.67 21.87
N PRO A 17 21.96 6.72 22.42
CA PRO A 17 21.84 5.31 22.05
C PRO A 17 20.44 4.81 22.42
N GLY A 18 19.66 4.40 21.45
CA GLY A 18 18.27 3.90 21.62
C GLY A 18 17.24 4.61 20.73
N GLU A 19 17.54 5.80 20.18
CA GLU A 19 16.66 6.49 19.23
C GLU A 19 17.07 6.35 17.74
N ALA A 20 17.88 5.35 17.41
CA ALA A 20 18.24 5.05 16.01
C ALA A 20 16.99 4.60 15.24
N ARG A 21 16.14 5.54 14.85
CA ARG A 21 15.05 5.28 13.93
C ARG A 21 15.61 5.10 12.52
N LEU A 22 15.37 3.96 11.92
CA LEU A 22 15.77 3.66 10.54
C LEU A 22 15.23 4.77 9.61
N ALA A 23 16.14 5.56 9.02
CA ALA A 23 15.78 6.57 8.04
C ALA A 23 15.59 5.88 6.67
N LEU A 24 14.36 5.55 6.34
CA LEU A 24 14.01 4.86 5.10
C LEU A 24 13.97 5.85 3.93
N HIS A 25 14.50 5.43 2.77
CA HIS A 25 14.34 6.22 1.55
C HIS A 25 12.86 6.24 1.14
N PRO A 26 12.29 7.39 0.72
CA PRO A 26 10.87 7.49 0.36
C PRO A 26 10.40 6.42 -0.63
N GLY A 27 11.21 6.11 -1.65
CA GLY A 27 10.90 5.08 -2.63
C GLY A 27 10.71 3.68 -2.03
N TRP A 28 11.50 3.32 -1.00
CA TRP A 28 11.33 2.04 -0.29
C TRP A 28 10.07 2.02 0.56
N ALA A 29 9.70 3.17 1.15
CA ALA A 29 8.44 3.27 1.90
C ALA A 29 7.23 3.09 0.95
N VAL A 30 7.27 3.71 -0.24
CA VAL A 30 6.26 3.48 -1.29
C VAL A 30 6.20 2.01 -1.66
N ALA A 31 7.35 1.37 -1.94
CA ALA A 31 7.41 -0.03 -2.33
C ALA A 31 6.86 -0.97 -1.24
N ALA A 32 7.20 -0.71 0.03
CA ALA A 32 6.72 -1.51 1.14
C ALA A 32 5.20 -1.40 1.30
N VAL A 33 4.63 -0.19 1.25
CA VAL A 33 3.17 0.01 1.36
C VAL A 33 2.45 -0.55 0.14
N ALA A 34 2.95 -0.31 -1.08
CA ALA A 34 2.35 -0.81 -2.31
C ALA A 34 2.37 -2.34 -2.36
N GLY A 35 3.49 -2.97 -1.99
CA GLY A 35 3.61 -4.43 -1.90
C GLY A 35 2.70 -5.02 -0.83
N TRP A 36 2.60 -4.37 0.34
CA TRP A 36 1.68 -4.80 1.40
C TRP A 36 0.23 -4.78 0.93
N VAL A 37 -0.21 -3.69 0.31
CA VAL A 37 -1.57 -3.58 -0.23
C VAL A 37 -1.81 -4.59 -1.34
N GLY A 38 -0.87 -4.73 -2.28
CA GLY A 38 -1.01 -5.67 -3.41
C GLY A 38 -1.06 -7.14 -3.01
N ILE A 39 -0.40 -7.53 -1.92
CA ILE A 39 -0.28 -8.91 -1.50
C ILE A 39 -1.18 -9.20 -0.29
N ALA A 40 -0.92 -8.54 0.86
CA ALA A 40 -1.56 -8.88 2.12
C ALA A 40 -3.04 -8.47 2.17
N CYS A 41 -3.37 -7.26 1.69
CA CYS A 41 -4.75 -6.79 1.70
C CYS A 41 -5.63 -7.48 0.64
N ASN A 42 -5.06 -8.23 -0.31
CA ASN A 42 -5.79 -8.91 -1.37
C ASN A 42 -5.80 -10.44 -1.23
N ALA A 43 -5.67 -10.98 -0.01
CA ALA A 43 -5.69 -12.43 0.24
C ALA A 43 -6.93 -13.12 -0.36
N TRP A 44 -8.08 -12.48 -0.34
CA TRP A 44 -9.35 -12.98 -0.91
C TRP A 44 -9.31 -13.05 -2.44
N LEU A 45 -8.71 -12.05 -3.08
CA LEU A 45 -8.50 -12.06 -4.53
C LEU A 45 -7.55 -13.20 -4.93
N TRP A 46 -6.53 -13.46 -4.10
CA TRP A 46 -5.64 -14.60 -4.28
C TRP A 46 -6.40 -15.92 -4.23
N GLN A 47 -7.23 -16.13 -3.21
CA GLN A 47 -8.05 -17.34 -3.10
C GLN A 47 -8.98 -17.51 -4.30
N ALA A 48 -9.61 -16.42 -4.74
CA ALA A 48 -10.50 -16.41 -5.88
C ALA A 48 -9.79 -16.86 -7.17
N LEU A 49 -8.66 -16.23 -7.49
CA LEU A 49 -7.93 -16.45 -8.72
C LEU A 49 -7.17 -17.79 -8.73
N VAL A 50 -6.63 -18.20 -7.58
CA VAL A 50 -6.00 -19.53 -7.44
C VAL A 50 -7.02 -20.65 -7.56
N GLY A 51 -8.25 -20.44 -7.07
CA GLY A 51 -9.35 -21.39 -7.24
C GLY A 51 -9.74 -21.65 -8.70
N MET A 52 -9.36 -20.76 -9.63
CA MET A 52 -9.51 -20.95 -11.09
C MET A 52 -8.41 -21.84 -11.71
N GLY A 53 -7.52 -22.43 -10.90
CA GLY A 53 -6.53 -23.42 -11.34
C GLY A 53 -5.17 -22.84 -11.76
N SER A 54 -4.92 -21.54 -11.61
CA SER A 54 -3.66 -20.91 -11.99
C SER A 54 -3.23 -19.81 -11.02
N LEU A 55 -1.94 -19.80 -10.65
CA LEU A 55 -1.34 -18.75 -9.83
C LEU A 55 -1.04 -17.46 -10.60
N LEU A 56 -0.90 -17.55 -11.92
CA LEU A 56 -0.48 -16.43 -12.77
C LEU A 56 -1.44 -15.24 -12.73
N PRO A 57 -2.77 -15.40 -12.81
CA PRO A 57 -3.70 -14.28 -12.69
C PRO A 57 -3.63 -13.59 -11.33
N ALA A 58 -3.42 -14.34 -10.24
CA ALA A 58 -3.29 -13.79 -8.90
C ALA A 58 -2.03 -12.93 -8.76
N ILE A 59 -0.91 -13.40 -9.30
CA ILE A 59 0.35 -12.64 -9.33
C ILE A 59 0.18 -11.39 -10.20
N ALA A 60 -0.40 -11.51 -11.40
CA ALA A 60 -0.62 -10.38 -12.30
C ALA A 60 -1.52 -9.31 -11.66
N ALA A 61 -2.62 -9.70 -11.01
CA ALA A 61 -3.51 -8.82 -10.27
C ALA A 61 -2.78 -8.09 -9.13
N SER A 62 -1.99 -8.83 -8.33
CA SER A 62 -1.22 -8.25 -7.22
C SER A 62 -0.19 -7.23 -7.70
N ILE A 63 0.51 -7.50 -8.81
CA ILE A 63 1.43 -6.57 -9.45
C ILE A 63 0.68 -5.33 -9.94
N GLY A 64 -0.48 -5.49 -10.59
CA GLY A 64 -1.31 -4.40 -11.06
C GLY A 64 -1.79 -3.49 -9.92
N ILE A 65 -2.31 -4.08 -8.84
CA ILE A 65 -2.79 -3.34 -7.65
C ILE A 65 -1.62 -2.65 -6.94
N ALA A 66 -0.50 -3.35 -6.71
CA ALA A 66 0.69 -2.75 -6.13
C ALA A 66 1.20 -1.58 -6.99
N GLY A 67 1.20 -1.74 -8.32
CA GLY A 67 1.54 -0.69 -9.28
C GLY A 67 0.63 0.53 -9.15
N ALA A 68 -0.69 0.34 -9.10
CA ALA A 68 -1.65 1.42 -8.96
C ALA A 68 -1.50 2.18 -7.63
N VAL A 69 -1.33 1.45 -6.52
CA VAL A 69 -1.08 2.05 -5.20
C VAL A 69 0.27 2.76 -5.17
N GLY A 70 1.33 2.17 -5.73
CA GLY A 70 2.65 2.78 -5.82
C GLY A 70 2.64 4.06 -6.65
N PHE A 71 1.89 4.09 -7.76
CA PHE A 71 1.65 5.29 -8.57
C PHE A 71 0.97 6.37 -7.74
N PHE A 72 -0.15 6.06 -7.09
CA PHE A 72 -0.87 6.97 -6.22
C PHE A 72 0.05 7.55 -5.14
N LEU A 73 0.79 6.71 -4.43
CA LEU A 73 1.69 7.15 -3.36
C LEU A 73 2.87 7.97 -3.88
N SER A 74 3.34 7.73 -5.11
CA SER A 74 4.40 8.53 -5.73
C SER A 74 3.94 9.94 -6.10
N VAL A 75 2.68 10.11 -6.50
CA VAL A 75 2.05 11.43 -6.70
C VAL A 75 2.02 12.22 -5.39
N PHE A 76 1.69 11.56 -4.29
CA PHE A 76 1.68 12.14 -2.94
C PHE A 76 3.03 11.99 -2.22
N GLY A 77 4.11 11.69 -2.92
CA GLY A 77 5.44 11.39 -2.39
C GLY A 77 6.14 12.54 -1.65
N TRP A 78 5.46 13.65 -1.38
CA TRP A 78 5.97 14.76 -0.61
C TRP A 78 5.91 14.45 0.89
N ARG A 79 6.89 14.93 1.64
CA ARG A 79 7.07 14.64 3.07
C ARG A 79 5.81 14.84 3.92
N ARG A 80 4.98 15.85 3.62
CA ARG A 80 3.78 16.17 4.40
C ARG A 80 2.57 15.33 3.99
N THR A 81 2.50 14.92 2.73
CA THR A 81 1.33 14.26 2.15
C THR A 81 1.48 12.74 2.08
N PHE A 82 2.71 12.22 2.06
CA PHE A 82 2.98 10.79 1.92
C PHE A 82 2.36 9.95 3.05
N LYS A 83 2.64 10.28 4.32
CA LYS A 83 2.14 9.50 5.45
C LYS A 83 0.61 9.49 5.52
N PRO A 84 -0.10 10.63 5.42
CA PRO A 84 -1.57 10.62 5.33
C PRO A 84 -2.10 9.82 4.14
N ALA A 85 -1.53 9.98 2.94
CA ALA A 85 -1.96 9.25 1.76
C ALA A 85 -1.75 7.73 1.92
N ALA A 86 -0.61 7.32 2.45
CA ALA A 86 -0.32 5.91 2.73
C ALA A 86 -1.24 5.34 3.82
N THR A 87 -1.55 6.12 4.86
CA THR A 87 -2.52 5.73 5.89
C THR A 87 -3.90 5.50 5.27
N PHE A 88 -4.35 6.42 4.42
CA PHE A 88 -5.63 6.28 3.70
C PHE A 88 -5.64 5.02 2.81
N ALA A 89 -4.58 4.78 2.05
CA ALA A 89 -4.47 3.58 1.21
C ALA A 89 -4.50 2.28 2.03
N LEU A 90 -3.77 2.23 3.15
CA LEU A 90 -3.72 1.05 4.04
C LEU A 90 -5.07 0.78 4.71
N LEU A 91 -5.70 1.81 5.30
CA LEU A 91 -6.98 1.65 5.97
C LEU A 91 -8.11 1.36 4.97
N GLY A 92 -8.11 2.03 3.81
CA GLY A 92 -9.07 1.78 2.74
C GLY A 92 -8.98 0.34 2.22
N SER A 93 -7.76 -0.16 1.97
CA SER A 93 -7.55 -1.53 1.52
C SER A 93 -7.96 -2.56 2.59
N ALA A 94 -7.69 -2.28 3.86
CA ALA A 94 -8.12 -3.14 4.96
C ALA A 94 -9.65 -3.19 5.10
N LEU A 95 -10.33 -2.06 4.92
CA LEU A 95 -11.81 -2.00 4.90
C LEU A 95 -12.39 -2.80 3.73
N LEU A 96 -11.82 -2.66 2.52
CA LEU A 96 -12.26 -3.43 1.36
C LEU A 96 -12.09 -4.94 1.60
N SER A 97 -10.95 -5.35 2.17
CA SER A 97 -10.73 -6.75 2.56
C SER A 97 -11.76 -7.24 3.57
N GLY A 98 -12.11 -6.40 4.56
CA GLY A 98 -13.14 -6.70 5.54
C GLY A 98 -14.53 -6.83 4.91
N GLY A 99 -14.84 -5.98 3.93
CA GLY A 99 -16.09 -6.04 3.18
C GLY A 99 -16.24 -7.33 2.39
N VAL A 100 -15.21 -7.70 1.65
CA VAL A 100 -15.19 -8.96 0.89
C VAL A 100 -15.37 -10.16 1.81
N TRP A 101 -14.72 -10.18 2.96
CA TRP A 101 -14.85 -11.29 3.91
C TRP A 101 -16.25 -11.39 4.50
N THR A 102 -16.84 -10.27 4.94
CA THR A 102 -18.13 -10.29 5.63
C THR A 102 -19.32 -10.52 4.71
N GLN A 103 -19.21 -10.11 3.44
CA GLN A 103 -20.27 -10.27 2.46
C GLN A 103 -20.27 -11.65 1.79
N THR A 104 -19.25 -12.49 2.05
CA THR A 104 -19.10 -13.81 1.43
C THR A 104 -19.25 -13.75 -0.09
N ILE A 105 -18.67 -12.72 -0.72
CA ILE A 105 -18.76 -12.50 -2.15
C ILE A 105 -18.10 -13.70 -2.87
N PRO A 106 -18.80 -14.41 -3.73
CA PRO A 106 -18.24 -15.55 -4.43
C PRO A 106 -17.05 -15.10 -5.30
N PRO A 107 -16.01 -15.94 -5.40
CA PRO A 107 -14.78 -15.59 -6.13
C PRO A 107 -15.02 -15.13 -7.56
N THR A 108 -16.00 -15.73 -8.25
CA THR A 108 -16.34 -15.43 -9.64
C THR A 108 -16.92 -14.02 -9.83
N SER A 109 -17.66 -13.50 -8.86
CA SER A 109 -18.26 -12.17 -8.95
C SER A 109 -17.28 -11.07 -8.52
N LEU A 110 -16.16 -11.40 -7.84
CA LEU A 110 -15.16 -10.39 -7.47
C LEU A 110 -14.53 -9.68 -8.68
N VAL A 111 -14.43 -10.36 -9.81
CA VAL A 111 -13.88 -9.77 -11.04
C VAL A 111 -14.92 -8.84 -11.67
N ASP A 112 -16.19 -9.23 -11.66
CA ASP A 112 -17.28 -8.45 -12.26
C ASP A 112 -17.72 -7.29 -11.36
N ASP A 113 -17.76 -7.51 -10.04
CA ASP A 113 -18.17 -6.50 -9.06
C ASP A 113 -17.03 -5.56 -8.65
N ALA A 114 -15.77 -5.86 -8.97
CA ALA A 114 -14.63 -4.97 -8.73
C ALA A 114 -14.79 -3.59 -9.40
N THR A 115 -15.66 -3.50 -10.41
CA THR A 115 -16.07 -2.23 -11.04
C THR A 115 -16.93 -1.37 -10.12
N ARG A 116 -17.54 -1.95 -9.09
CA ARG A 116 -18.39 -1.26 -8.10
C ARG A 116 -17.74 -1.31 -6.72
N ILE A 117 -16.79 -0.40 -6.47
CA ILE A 117 -16.10 -0.29 -5.18
C ILE A 117 -17.09 -0.19 -4.00
N SER A 118 -18.25 0.41 -4.20
CA SER A 118 -19.30 0.50 -3.18
C SER A 118 -19.87 -0.87 -2.75
N ALA A 119 -19.88 -1.86 -3.65
CA ALA A 119 -20.34 -3.21 -3.32
C ALA A 119 -19.30 -4.00 -2.49
N LEU A 120 -18.03 -3.59 -2.55
CA LEU A 120 -16.95 -4.21 -1.78
C LEU A 120 -16.80 -3.61 -0.37
N LEU A 121 -17.47 -2.49 -0.07
CA LEU A 121 -17.44 -1.89 1.26
C LEU A 121 -18.29 -2.71 2.22
N PRO A 122 -17.84 -2.90 3.48
CA PRO A 122 -18.62 -3.61 4.48
C PRO A 122 -19.95 -2.88 4.75
N ALA A 123 -21.03 -3.63 4.90
CA ALA A 123 -22.30 -3.06 5.34
C ALA A 123 -22.15 -2.48 6.76
N TRP A 124 -22.92 -1.44 7.07
CA TRP A 124 -22.84 -0.78 8.38
C TRP A 124 -22.98 -1.75 9.57
N ALA A 125 -23.85 -2.74 9.44
CA ALA A 125 -24.03 -3.77 10.46
C ALA A 125 -22.82 -4.68 10.63
N SER A 126 -22.07 -4.94 9.56
CA SER A 126 -20.89 -5.80 9.58
C SER A 126 -19.62 -5.10 10.09
N LEU A 127 -19.61 -3.77 10.15
CA LEU A 127 -18.48 -3.01 10.73
C LEU A 127 -18.25 -3.38 12.21
N PHE A 128 -19.28 -3.79 12.93
CA PHE A 128 -19.21 -4.23 14.32
C PHE A 128 -18.99 -5.74 14.47
N SER A 129 -18.97 -6.49 13.38
CA SER A 129 -18.57 -7.90 13.42
C SER A 129 -17.06 -7.99 13.74
N TRP A 130 -16.64 -8.99 14.50
CA TRP A 130 -15.25 -9.16 14.94
C TRP A 130 -14.23 -9.24 13.79
N GLN A 131 -14.67 -9.66 12.60
CA GLN A 131 -13.82 -9.83 11.42
C GLN A 131 -13.26 -8.49 10.92
N VAL A 132 -14.11 -7.47 10.74
CA VAL A 132 -13.71 -6.17 10.21
C VAL A 132 -12.71 -5.45 11.12
N PRO A 133 -12.96 -5.28 12.44
CA PRO A 133 -11.98 -4.71 13.36
C PRO A 133 -10.64 -5.44 13.37
N ILE A 134 -10.64 -6.77 13.36
CA ILE A 134 -9.38 -7.55 13.34
C ILE A 134 -8.60 -7.27 12.05
N LEU A 135 -9.24 -7.35 10.87
CA LEU A 135 -8.56 -7.05 9.62
C LEU A 135 -8.07 -5.61 9.56
N LEU A 136 -8.86 -4.67 10.07
CA LEU A 136 -8.49 -3.26 10.09
C LEU A 136 -7.28 -3.02 10.99
N VAL A 137 -7.16 -3.72 12.12
CA VAL A 137 -5.98 -3.66 12.99
C VAL A 137 -4.78 -4.34 12.33
N LEU A 138 -4.94 -5.56 11.82
CA LEU A 138 -3.83 -6.35 11.28
C LEU A 138 -3.32 -5.79 9.94
N LEU A 139 -4.21 -5.51 8.98
CA LEU A 139 -3.83 -5.09 7.63
C LEU A 139 -3.64 -3.58 7.50
N GLY A 140 -4.35 -2.79 8.31
CA GLY A 140 -4.26 -1.33 8.31
C GLY A 140 -3.46 -0.79 9.49
N GLY A 141 -3.87 -1.08 10.71
CA GLY A 141 -3.32 -0.50 11.94
C GLY A 141 -1.83 -0.80 12.16
N LEU A 142 -1.42 -2.06 12.06
CA LEU A 142 0.00 -2.43 12.24
C LEU A 142 0.91 -1.76 11.21
N PRO A 143 0.62 -1.80 9.89
CA PRO A 143 1.45 -1.09 8.91
C PRO A 143 1.43 0.42 9.09
N VAL A 144 0.30 1.00 9.51
CA VAL A 144 0.22 2.44 9.82
C VAL A 144 1.12 2.77 11.00
N LEU A 145 1.07 2.01 12.09
CA LEU A 145 1.96 2.19 13.25
C LEU A 145 3.44 2.10 12.83
N TRP A 146 3.79 1.09 12.03
CA TRP A 146 5.14 0.96 11.48
C TRP A 146 5.53 2.20 10.66
N LEU A 147 4.66 2.67 9.76
CA LEU A 147 4.91 3.83 8.91
C LEU A 147 5.11 5.12 9.72
N TRP A 148 4.30 5.32 10.76
CA TRP A 148 4.41 6.53 11.59
C TRP A 148 5.65 6.50 12.50
N ASN A 149 6.10 5.33 12.94
CA ASN A 149 7.35 5.15 13.69
C ASN A 149 8.59 5.23 12.80
N THR A 150 8.47 5.02 11.48
CA THR A 150 9.59 5.10 10.55
C THR A 150 9.90 6.55 10.21
N GLN A 151 11.19 6.94 10.25
CA GLN A 151 11.64 8.24 9.75
C GLN A 151 11.93 8.15 8.25
N LEU A 152 11.35 9.05 7.48
CA LEU A 152 11.67 9.19 6.07
C LEU A 152 12.91 10.08 5.90
N ARG A 153 13.87 9.61 5.10
CA ARG A 153 15.06 10.37 4.74
C ARG A 153 14.66 11.69 4.07
N ARG A 154 15.27 12.79 4.51
CA ARG A 154 15.06 14.10 3.90
C ARG A 154 15.87 14.18 2.61
N LEU A 155 15.19 14.38 1.50
CA LEU A 155 15.80 14.71 0.22
C LEU A 155 15.70 16.22 -0.03
N SER A 156 16.65 16.78 -0.77
CA SER A 156 16.54 18.15 -1.27
C SER A 156 15.34 18.26 -2.24
N GLY A 157 14.76 19.45 -2.40
CA GLY A 157 13.60 19.66 -3.25
C GLY A 157 13.75 19.06 -4.67
N PRO A 158 14.83 19.34 -5.40
CA PRO A 158 15.08 18.74 -6.73
C PRO A 158 15.25 17.22 -6.70
N ALA A 159 15.92 16.68 -5.68
CA ALA A 159 16.09 15.23 -5.53
C ALA A 159 14.76 14.54 -5.18
N GLN A 160 13.91 15.18 -4.36
CA GLN A 160 12.58 14.68 -4.06
C GLN A 160 11.69 14.66 -5.31
N LEU A 161 11.71 15.73 -6.11
CA LEU A 161 10.96 15.79 -7.36
C LEU A 161 11.40 14.68 -8.34
N ARG A 162 12.70 14.49 -8.52
CA ARG A 162 13.23 13.41 -9.37
C ARG A 162 12.80 12.03 -8.85
N SER A 163 12.87 11.81 -7.54
CA SER A 163 12.45 10.56 -6.91
C SER A 163 10.96 10.31 -7.14
N ASN A 164 10.11 11.34 -6.98
CA ASN A 164 8.67 11.21 -7.17
C ASN A 164 8.33 10.95 -8.65
N LEU A 165 8.93 11.71 -9.59
CA LEU A 165 8.70 11.49 -11.02
C LEU A 165 9.17 10.10 -11.45
N GLY A 166 10.37 9.69 -11.04
CA GLY A 166 10.85 8.34 -11.30
C GLY A 166 9.92 7.26 -10.72
N GLY A 167 9.40 7.48 -9.52
CA GLY A 167 8.39 6.62 -8.89
C GLY A 167 7.09 6.56 -9.69
N ILE A 168 6.58 7.70 -10.14
CA ILE A 168 5.35 7.78 -10.96
C ILE A 168 5.50 6.94 -12.23
N PHE A 169 6.59 7.13 -13.00
CA PHE A 169 6.82 6.37 -14.23
C PHE A 169 7.00 4.87 -13.96
N LEU A 170 7.81 4.53 -12.96
CA LEU A 170 8.06 3.13 -12.59
C LEU A 170 6.76 2.42 -12.22
N TRP A 171 5.98 2.99 -11.30
CA TRP A 171 4.76 2.37 -10.80
C TRP A 171 3.63 2.37 -11.82
N PHE A 172 3.56 3.38 -12.68
CA PHE A 172 2.65 3.37 -13.84
C PHE A 172 2.97 2.20 -14.77
N PHE A 173 4.25 1.99 -15.09
CA PHE A 173 4.68 0.87 -15.90
C PHE A 173 4.35 -0.47 -15.24
N VAL A 174 4.64 -0.63 -13.94
CA VAL A 174 4.31 -1.84 -13.17
C VAL A 174 2.80 -2.12 -13.19
N ALA A 175 1.98 -1.09 -12.97
CA ALA A 175 0.51 -1.22 -13.03
C ALA A 175 0.05 -1.67 -14.43
N SER A 176 0.56 -1.00 -15.47
CA SER A 176 0.19 -1.29 -16.87
C SER A 176 0.56 -2.72 -17.25
N VAL A 177 1.74 -3.19 -16.88
CA VAL A 177 2.16 -4.58 -17.13
C VAL A 177 1.29 -5.56 -16.36
N GLY A 178 1.03 -5.31 -15.07
CA GLY A 178 0.19 -6.19 -14.24
C GLY A 178 -1.22 -6.34 -14.80
N PHE A 179 -1.89 -5.24 -15.13
CA PHE A 179 -3.25 -5.28 -15.67
C PHE A 179 -3.30 -5.82 -17.13
N ALA A 180 -2.29 -5.53 -17.95
CA ALA A 180 -2.21 -6.10 -19.30
C ALA A 180 -2.03 -7.63 -19.28
N LEU A 181 -1.19 -8.14 -18.36
CA LEU A 181 -1.03 -9.57 -18.15
C LEU A 181 -2.32 -10.20 -17.64
N LEU A 182 -2.99 -9.58 -16.67
CA LEU A 182 -4.26 -10.07 -16.16
C LEU A 182 -5.32 -10.14 -17.26
N GLY A 183 -5.45 -9.10 -18.09
CA GLY A 183 -6.39 -9.08 -19.21
C GLY A 183 -6.12 -10.17 -20.25
N ARG A 184 -4.85 -10.46 -20.54
CA ARG A 184 -4.49 -11.57 -21.46
C ARG A 184 -4.82 -12.95 -20.86
N LEU A 185 -4.55 -13.13 -19.57
CA LEU A 185 -4.82 -14.40 -18.88
C LEU A 185 -6.32 -14.64 -18.67
N ALA A 186 -7.12 -13.58 -18.58
CA ALA A 186 -8.58 -13.69 -18.49
C ALA A 186 -9.24 -13.99 -19.86
N ALA A 187 -8.55 -13.69 -20.97
CA ALA A 187 -9.05 -13.93 -22.33
C ALA A 187 -8.60 -15.28 -22.92
N ALA A 188 -7.68 -16.00 -22.26
CA ALA A 188 -7.17 -17.31 -22.68
C ALA A 188 -7.89 -18.44 -21.95
#